data_5d3ddf4ab1ebf2ae49dd827b7e420a55
#
_entry.id   5d3ddf4ab1ebf2ae49dd827b7e420a55
#
_cell.length_a   1.000
_cell.length_b   1.000
_cell.length_c   1.000
_cell.angle_alpha   90.00
_cell.angle_beta   90.00
_cell.angle_gamma   90.00
#
_symmetry.space_group_name_H-M   'P 1'
#
loop_
_entity.id
_entity.type
_entity.pdbx_description
1 polymer ?
#
loop_
_entity_poly.entity_id
_entity_poly.type
_entity_poly.pdbx_seq_one_letter_code
_entity_poly.pdbx_strand_id
1 'polypeptide(L)'
;MPISEAVLEYDLRNVVTKNRMKGLWRLMTGYHWHYLFAVVSLGISATAKTTTYLLIKYFVDDYLIKKDPIVSLPLIAAGFIVLACIEGGFAFLSGKLAAQTSEGTTRRLRNYLFDQIQHLSFTYHDKVQTGELIQRCTSDVDAMRRFFADQAIGIGRVFILFFVNFGMLLTINVKLALISIIVVPFVLATSIWFFRRISKAYEAYQEQDAVVTTTLQENLSGVRVVKAFARQEYEMGKFEKQNWDKYIRGKKLNLMHSLFWPVTDIICGVQLLTGLLMGALYAINGTISVGSYLAYAGMVGWIIWPMRNLGRLIVQLSTGMVSFGRVKEIIKQHRENLDEGEFKIPTRINGEIYFENVGFKYSEGDVVLEDINFHAKPGQVIALLGSTGSGKTSLVNLLPRFYEYTSGKILIDDIELKDFPKRYLRSQIGIVEQEPFLFSRSIRENIIYGVDNKVDQKEIESAAKAAAIHDVIQNFPEGYKTLVGEKGVTLSGGQKQRVAIARTLLKNPKILILDDSTSSVDTETEAEIRTALKKLMENRTTFIIAHRIQSILNADQILVLDKGKVVQHGNHDQLMEQDGIYKDIYYIQTRIEQELEKEISHV
;
A
#
# COMPACT_ATOMS: atom_id res chain seq x y z
N MET A 1 -25.69 -4.63 13.30
CA MET A 1 -24.97 -5.51 14.22
C MET A 1 -23.53 -5.07 14.23
N PRO A 2 -22.92 -4.78 15.39
CA PRO A 2 -21.49 -4.59 15.48
C PRO A 2 -20.81 -5.87 15.02
N ILE A 3 -19.85 -5.75 14.11
CA ILE A 3 -19.00 -6.86 13.67
C ILE A 3 -18.26 -7.32 14.92
N SER A 4 -18.43 -8.57 15.34
CA SER A 4 -17.75 -9.08 16.53
C SER A 4 -16.23 -8.91 16.37
N GLU A 5 -15.52 -8.56 17.44
CA GLU A 5 -14.04 -8.43 17.47
C GLU A 5 -13.34 -9.66 16.88
N ALA A 6 -13.91 -10.85 17.03
CA ALA A 6 -13.44 -12.09 16.42
C ALA A 6 -13.25 -12.04 14.87
N VAL A 7 -13.96 -11.15 14.15
CA VAL A 7 -13.79 -10.98 12.69
C VAL A 7 -12.53 -10.16 12.38
N LEU A 8 -12.02 -9.39 13.34
CA LEU A 8 -10.80 -8.60 13.21
C LEU A 8 -9.53 -9.41 13.52
N GLU A 9 -9.64 -10.47 14.32
CA GLU A 9 -8.52 -11.33 14.73
C GLU A 9 -8.23 -12.52 13.81
N TYR A 10 -8.93 -12.64 12.68
CA TYR A 10 -8.72 -13.75 11.75
C TYR A 10 -7.33 -13.69 11.10
N ASP A 11 -6.49 -14.70 11.39
CA ASP A 11 -5.17 -14.83 10.76
C ASP A 11 -5.29 -15.09 9.25
N LEU A 12 -4.97 -14.07 8.48
CA LEU A 12 -5.03 -14.14 7.01
C LEU A 12 -3.95 -15.05 6.39
N ARG A 13 -3.00 -15.60 7.15
CA ARG A 13 -2.08 -16.63 6.65
C ARG A 13 -2.85 -17.87 6.16
N ASN A 14 -3.99 -18.17 6.77
CA ASN A 14 -4.90 -19.24 6.35
C ASN A 14 -5.51 -19.03 4.94
N VAL A 15 -5.49 -17.78 4.44
CA VAL A 15 -5.94 -17.44 3.09
C VAL A 15 -4.92 -17.85 2.02
N VAL A 16 -3.66 -18.05 2.42
CA VAL A 16 -2.55 -18.40 1.53
C VAL A 16 -2.69 -19.85 1.04
N THR A 17 -3.30 -20.03 -0.11
CA THR A 17 -3.50 -21.34 -0.76
C THR A 17 -2.92 -21.34 -2.16
N LYS A 18 -2.64 -22.54 -2.73
CA LYS A 18 -2.22 -22.68 -4.14
C LYS A 18 -3.31 -22.18 -5.10
N ASN A 19 -4.57 -22.48 -4.80
CA ASN A 19 -5.73 -22.07 -5.61
C ASN A 19 -6.21 -20.67 -5.18
N ARG A 20 -6.11 -19.68 -6.09
CA ARG A 20 -6.51 -18.28 -5.85
C ARG A 20 -8.00 -18.14 -5.49
N MET A 21 -8.88 -18.89 -6.14
CA MET A 21 -10.32 -18.86 -5.85
C MET A 21 -10.63 -19.34 -4.42
N LYS A 22 -9.97 -20.42 -3.99
CA LYS A 22 -10.10 -20.92 -2.61
C LYS A 22 -9.58 -19.90 -1.59
N GLY A 23 -8.52 -19.18 -1.93
CA GLY A 23 -7.99 -18.07 -1.10
C GLY A 23 -8.98 -16.91 -0.98
N LEU A 24 -9.55 -16.46 -2.09
CA LEU A 24 -10.58 -15.41 -2.10
C LEU A 24 -11.82 -15.83 -1.30
N TRP A 25 -12.26 -17.07 -1.43
CA TRP A 25 -13.37 -17.60 -0.62
C TRP A 25 -13.06 -17.55 0.88
N ARG A 26 -11.88 -18.01 1.28
CA ARG A 26 -11.44 -17.94 2.68
C ARG A 26 -11.30 -16.50 3.20
N LEU A 27 -10.94 -15.55 2.32
CA LEU A 27 -10.86 -14.14 2.69
C LEU A 27 -12.21 -13.58 3.18
N MET A 28 -13.34 -14.14 2.71
CA MET A 28 -14.70 -13.79 3.15
C MET A 28 -15.13 -14.43 4.48
N THR A 29 -14.25 -15.13 5.20
CA THR A 29 -14.62 -15.78 6.47
C THR A 29 -15.33 -14.78 7.39
N GLY A 30 -16.48 -15.20 7.95
CA GLY A 30 -17.40 -14.36 8.70
C GLY A 30 -18.49 -13.66 7.87
N TYR A 31 -18.33 -13.60 6.54
CA TYR A 31 -19.29 -12.97 5.62
C TYR A 31 -19.94 -13.94 4.63
N HIS A 32 -19.64 -15.25 4.69
CA HIS A 32 -20.16 -16.24 3.75
C HIS A 32 -21.69 -16.24 3.68
N TRP A 33 -22.38 -16.18 4.83
CA TRP A 33 -23.83 -16.11 4.89
C TRP A 33 -24.39 -14.83 4.31
N HIS A 34 -23.77 -13.68 4.56
CA HIS A 34 -24.19 -12.42 3.95
C HIS A 34 -24.11 -12.51 2.43
N TYR A 35 -23.03 -13.08 1.92
CA TYR A 35 -22.82 -13.25 0.48
C TYR A 35 -23.79 -14.25 -0.14
N LEU A 36 -24.08 -15.36 0.55
CA LEU A 36 -25.09 -16.33 0.12
C LEU A 36 -26.49 -15.68 0.08
N PHE A 37 -26.88 -14.95 1.12
CA PHE A 37 -28.15 -14.22 1.13
C PHE A 37 -28.21 -13.13 0.05
N ALA A 38 -27.09 -12.49 -0.30
CA ALA A 38 -27.02 -11.57 -1.43
C ALA A 38 -27.37 -12.28 -2.75
N VAL A 39 -26.81 -13.48 -2.99
CA VAL A 39 -27.10 -14.28 -4.18
C VAL A 39 -28.54 -14.78 -4.21
N VAL A 40 -29.08 -15.25 -3.08
CA VAL A 40 -30.48 -15.68 -2.97
C VAL A 40 -31.43 -14.51 -3.23
N SER A 41 -31.18 -13.34 -2.64
CA SER A 41 -31.96 -12.13 -2.87
C SER A 41 -31.96 -11.74 -4.35
N LEU A 42 -30.81 -11.87 -5.02
CA LEU A 42 -30.71 -11.64 -6.45
C LEU A 42 -31.58 -12.61 -7.26
N GLY A 43 -31.62 -13.88 -6.84
CA GLY A 43 -32.51 -14.91 -7.45
C GLY A 43 -33.99 -14.54 -7.32
N ILE A 44 -34.42 -14.12 -6.14
CA ILE A 44 -35.79 -13.68 -5.89
C ILE A 44 -36.14 -12.46 -6.76
N SER A 45 -35.24 -11.46 -6.80
CA SER A 45 -35.40 -10.28 -7.66
C SER A 45 -35.56 -10.66 -9.14
N ALA A 46 -34.72 -11.56 -9.66
CA ALA A 46 -34.78 -12.04 -11.05
C ALA A 46 -36.07 -12.78 -11.35
N THR A 47 -36.54 -13.62 -10.42
CA THR A 47 -37.80 -14.35 -10.55
C THR A 47 -38.99 -13.41 -10.54
N ALA A 48 -39.04 -12.43 -9.62
CA ALA A 48 -40.11 -11.43 -9.57
C ALA A 48 -40.18 -10.65 -10.90
N LYS A 49 -39.07 -10.22 -11.43
CA LYS A 49 -38.98 -9.55 -12.74
C LYS A 49 -39.54 -10.40 -13.87
N THR A 50 -39.17 -11.67 -13.93
CA THR A 50 -39.65 -12.59 -14.97
C THR A 50 -41.13 -12.88 -14.81
N THR A 51 -41.63 -13.02 -13.57
CA THR A 51 -43.02 -13.23 -13.25
C THR A 51 -43.90 -12.07 -13.71
N THR A 52 -43.37 -10.84 -13.73
CA THR A 52 -44.10 -9.65 -14.26
C THR A 52 -44.51 -9.87 -15.72
N TYR A 53 -43.68 -10.54 -16.55
CA TYR A 53 -44.06 -10.85 -17.93
C TYR A 53 -45.13 -11.94 -18.03
N LEU A 54 -45.17 -12.88 -17.08
CA LEU A 54 -46.26 -13.87 -17.02
C LEU A 54 -47.58 -13.22 -16.59
N LEU A 55 -47.51 -12.21 -15.72
CA LEU A 55 -48.70 -11.43 -15.36
C LEU A 55 -49.23 -10.63 -16.55
N ILE A 56 -48.33 -10.11 -17.43
CA ILE A 56 -48.73 -9.51 -18.72
C ILE A 56 -49.45 -10.54 -19.59
N LYS A 57 -48.88 -11.77 -19.70
CA LYS A 57 -49.53 -12.87 -20.44
C LYS A 57 -50.95 -13.11 -19.92
N TYR A 58 -51.14 -13.30 -18.61
CA TYR A 58 -52.44 -13.51 -17.98
C TYR A 58 -53.39 -12.35 -18.25
N PHE A 59 -52.96 -11.12 -18.10
CA PHE A 59 -53.78 -9.93 -18.37
C PHE A 59 -54.28 -9.89 -19.81
N VAL A 60 -53.41 -10.19 -20.78
CA VAL A 60 -53.79 -10.15 -22.19
C VAL A 60 -54.71 -11.33 -22.57
N ASP A 61 -54.33 -12.55 -22.20
CA ASP A 61 -55.03 -13.76 -22.64
C ASP A 61 -56.40 -13.92 -21.95
N ASP A 62 -56.45 -13.77 -20.63
CA ASP A 62 -57.63 -14.11 -19.83
C ASP A 62 -58.52 -12.88 -19.60
N TYR A 63 -57.92 -11.67 -19.35
CA TYR A 63 -58.69 -10.46 -19.10
C TYR A 63 -59.18 -9.76 -20.39
N LEU A 64 -58.28 -9.52 -21.35
CA LEU A 64 -58.59 -8.77 -22.56
C LEU A 64 -59.28 -9.62 -23.65
N ILE A 65 -58.76 -10.84 -23.90
CA ILE A 65 -59.22 -11.65 -25.02
C ILE A 65 -60.40 -12.56 -24.64
N LYS A 66 -60.26 -13.37 -23.61
CA LYS A 66 -61.32 -14.30 -23.19
C LYS A 66 -62.48 -13.60 -22.49
N LYS A 67 -62.23 -12.43 -21.87
CA LYS A 67 -63.19 -11.68 -21.07
C LYS A 67 -63.82 -12.47 -19.91
N ASP A 68 -63.14 -13.48 -19.43
CA ASP A 68 -63.52 -14.33 -18.31
C ASP A 68 -62.41 -14.40 -17.27
N PRO A 69 -62.11 -13.26 -16.63
CA PRO A 69 -60.99 -13.18 -15.69
C PRO A 69 -61.41 -13.74 -14.33
N ILE A 70 -60.58 -14.66 -13.80
CA ILE A 70 -60.70 -15.12 -12.41
C ILE A 70 -60.32 -13.99 -11.43
N VAL A 71 -59.47 -13.03 -11.86
CA VAL A 71 -58.90 -11.96 -11.04
C VAL A 71 -59.37 -10.60 -11.56
N SER A 72 -59.82 -9.72 -10.66
CA SER A 72 -60.26 -8.37 -11.02
C SER A 72 -59.11 -7.47 -11.45
N LEU A 73 -59.38 -6.47 -12.31
CA LEU A 73 -58.40 -5.53 -12.82
C LEU A 73 -57.59 -4.81 -11.73
N PRO A 74 -58.18 -4.31 -10.61
CA PRO A 74 -57.42 -3.71 -9.52
C PRO A 74 -56.42 -4.68 -8.88
N LEU A 75 -56.75 -5.98 -8.81
CA LEU A 75 -55.88 -6.98 -8.23
C LEU A 75 -54.70 -7.31 -9.15
N ILE A 76 -54.90 -7.31 -10.48
CA ILE A 76 -53.83 -7.43 -11.47
C ILE A 76 -52.90 -6.22 -11.36
N ALA A 77 -53.43 -5.00 -11.28
CA ALA A 77 -52.63 -3.79 -11.09
C ALA A 77 -51.85 -3.81 -9.78
N ALA A 78 -52.45 -4.25 -8.67
CA ALA A 78 -51.76 -4.48 -7.41
C ALA A 78 -50.65 -5.51 -7.54
N GLY A 79 -50.87 -6.59 -8.32
CA GLY A 79 -49.87 -7.61 -8.62
C GLY A 79 -48.60 -7.05 -9.28
N PHE A 80 -48.75 -6.12 -10.24
CA PHE A 80 -47.60 -5.43 -10.86
C PHE A 80 -46.83 -4.61 -9.82
N ILE A 81 -47.50 -3.87 -8.95
CA ILE A 81 -46.88 -3.05 -7.91
C ILE A 81 -46.14 -3.95 -6.91
N VAL A 82 -46.76 -5.04 -6.46
CA VAL A 82 -46.15 -5.98 -5.52
C VAL A 82 -44.89 -6.63 -6.12
N LEU A 83 -44.98 -7.09 -7.39
CA LEU A 83 -43.82 -7.66 -8.07
C LEU A 83 -42.69 -6.65 -8.25
N ALA A 84 -43.01 -5.40 -8.58
CA ALA A 84 -41.99 -4.34 -8.66
C ALA A 84 -41.35 -4.02 -7.29
N CYS A 85 -42.14 -4.01 -6.21
CA CYS A 85 -41.64 -3.85 -4.85
C CYS A 85 -40.73 -5.02 -4.43
N ILE A 86 -41.08 -6.27 -4.77
CA ILE A 86 -40.26 -7.45 -4.52
C ILE A 86 -38.96 -7.37 -5.33
N GLU A 87 -39.04 -7.11 -6.64
CA GLU A 87 -37.87 -6.94 -7.51
C GLU A 87 -36.91 -5.89 -6.94
N GLY A 88 -37.40 -4.68 -6.68
CA GLY A 88 -36.57 -3.57 -6.18
C GLY A 88 -36.04 -3.81 -4.78
N GLY A 89 -36.88 -4.29 -3.85
CA GLY A 89 -36.52 -4.57 -2.47
C GLY A 89 -35.41 -5.65 -2.36
N PHE A 90 -35.54 -6.75 -3.08
CA PHE A 90 -34.54 -7.81 -3.08
C PHE A 90 -33.28 -7.45 -3.90
N ALA A 91 -33.39 -6.65 -4.95
CA ALA A 91 -32.23 -6.10 -5.64
C ALA A 91 -31.42 -5.17 -4.72
N PHE A 92 -32.09 -4.29 -3.97
CA PHE A 92 -31.46 -3.45 -2.95
C PHE A 92 -30.79 -4.28 -1.85
N LEU A 93 -31.50 -5.29 -1.33
CA LEU A 93 -30.96 -6.17 -0.27
C LEU A 93 -29.71 -6.90 -0.75
N SER A 94 -29.71 -7.45 -1.97
CA SER A 94 -28.56 -8.08 -2.61
C SER A 94 -27.37 -7.13 -2.67
N GLY A 95 -27.58 -5.90 -3.18
CA GLY A 95 -26.54 -4.87 -3.27
C GLY A 95 -25.98 -4.48 -1.89
N LYS A 96 -26.86 -4.27 -0.89
CA LYS A 96 -26.46 -3.94 0.48
C LYS A 96 -25.60 -5.04 1.12
N LEU A 97 -26.00 -6.30 1.00
CA LEU A 97 -25.26 -7.43 1.57
C LEU A 97 -23.91 -7.65 0.86
N ALA A 98 -23.85 -7.47 -0.46
CA ALA A 98 -22.60 -7.52 -1.22
C ALA A 98 -21.64 -6.39 -0.82
N ALA A 99 -22.16 -5.16 -0.66
CA ALA A 99 -21.38 -4.01 -0.21
C ALA A 99 -20.83 -4.22 1.22
N GLN A 100 -21.66 -4.70 2.15
CA GLN A 100 -21.21 -5.02 3.51
C GLN A 100 -20.11 -6.07 3.53
N THR A 101 -20.22 -7.12 2.70
CA THR A 101 -19.20 -8.17 2.58
C THR A 101 -17.90 -7.60 2.02
N SER A 102 -17.98 -6.81 0.95
CA SER A 102 -16.79 -6.26 0.29
C SER A 102 -16.07 -5.26 1.18
N GLU A 103 -16.76 -4.32 1.80
CA GLU A 103 -16.16 -3.31 2.67
C GLU A 103 -15.60 -3.93 3.96
N GLY A 104 -16.33 -4.87 4.58
CA GLY A 104 -15.86 -5.57 5.78
C GLY A 104 -14.59 -6.40 5.52
N THR A 105 -14.56 -7.12 4.41
CA THR A 105 -13.38 -7.88 3.97
C THR A 105 -12.19 -6.96 3.65
N THR A 106 -12.45 -5.86 2.96
CA THR A 106 -11.45 -4.84 2.60
C THR A 106 -10.84 -4.19 3.84
N ARG A 107 -11.67 -3.76 4.80
CA ARG A 107 -11.21 -3.18 6.06
C ARG A 107 -10.26 -4.14 6.80
N ARG A 108 -10.67 -5.40 6.96
CA ARG A 108 -9.86 -6.42 7.60
C ARG A 108 -8.53 -6.64 6.88
N LEU A 109 -8.57 -6.71 5.54
CA LEU A 109 -7.37 -6.90 4.73
C LEU A 109 -6.41 -5.72 4.85
N ARG A 110 -6.89 -4.47 4.80
CA ARG A 110 -6.05 -3.28 4.97
C ARG A 110 -5.39 -3.24 6.35
N ASN A 111 -6.16 -3.50 7.41
CA ASN A 111 -5.62 -3.52 8.76
C ASN A 111 -4.53 -4.60 8.91
N TYR A 112 -4.78 -5.80 8.38
CA TYR A 112 -3.82 -6.88 8.42
C TYR A 112 -2.55 -6.58 7.60
N LEU A 113 -2.70 -6.02 6.39
CA LEU A 113 -1.55 -5.66 5.56
C LEU A 113 -0.71 -4.55 6.20
N PHE A 114 -1.36 -3.55 6.77
CA PHE A 114 -0.65 -2.49 7.48
C PHE A 114 0.14 -3.04 8.66
N ASP A 115 -0.49 -3.86 9.50
CA ASP A 115 0.16 -4.53 10.61
C ASP A 115 1.30 -5.47 10.13
N GLN A 116 1.06 -6.24 9.06
CA GLN A 116 2.06 -7.12 8.46
C GLN A 116 3.30 -6.33 8.01
N ILE A 117 3.11 -5.22 7.26
CA ILE A 117 4.20 -4.38 6.75
C ILE A 117 5.02 -3.78 7.89
N GLN A 118 4.38 -3.33 8.97
CA GLN A 118 5.08 -2.79 10.14
C GLN A 118 5.96 -3.83 10.87
N HIS A 119 5.66 -5.12 10.69
CA HIS A 119 6.40 -6.22 11.32
C HIS A 119 7.31 -6.98 10.33
N LEU A 120 7.49 -6.50 9.10
CA LEU A 120 8.46 -7.09 8.17
C LEU A 120 9.89 -6.66 8.51
N SER A 121 10.86 -7.53 8.19
CA SER A 121 12.28 -7.23 8.44
C SER A 121 12.77 -6.06 7.58
N PHE A 122 13.82 -5.38 8.03
CA PHE A 122 14.51 -4.34 7.24
C PHE A 122 14.99 -4.88 5.89
N THR A 123 15.51 -6.08 5.83
CA THR A 123 15.93 -6.76 4.59
C THR A 123 14.81 -6.82 3.54
N TYR A 124 13.54 -6.93 3.95
CA TYR A 124 12.41 -6.89 3.03
C TYR A 124 12.14 -5.47 2.52
N HIS A 125 12.21 -4.48 3.42
CA HIS A 125 12.01 -3.07 3.08
C HIS A 125 13.09 -2.52 2.14
N ASP A 126 14.33 -3.00 2.25
CA ASP A 126 15.41 -2.63 1.33
C ASP A 126 15.19 -3.16 -0.09
N LYS A 127 14.57 -4.35 -0.21
CA LYS A 127 14.33 -4.99 -1.51
C LYS A 127 13.10 -4.46 -2.24
N VAL A 128 12.12 -3.95 -1.51
CA VAL A 128 10.81 -3.57 -2.06
C VAL A 128 10.62 -2.06 -1.97
N GLN A 129 10.34 -1.44 -3.10
CA GLN A 129 10.09 0.00 -3.14
C GLN A 129 8.82 0.37 -2.36
N THR A 130 8.87 1.46 -1.59
CA THR A 130 7.73 1.98 -0.81
C THR A 130 6.47 2.20 -1.67
N GLY A 131 6.65 2.68 -2.90
CA GLY A 131 5.55 2.87 -3.86
C GLY A 131 4.81 1.57 -4.20
N GLU A 132 5.53 0.46 -4.30
CA GLU A 132 4.94 -0.87 -4.53
C GLU A 132 4.11 -1.33 -3.32
N LEU A 133 4.61 -1.13 -2.10
CA LEU A 133 3.86 -1.45 -0.88
C LEU A 133 2.58 -0.62 -0.76
N ILE A 134 2.65 0.67 -1.07
CA ILE A 134 1.47 1.56 -1.12
C ILE A 134 0.46 1.03 -2.15
N GLN A 135 0.90 0.71 -3.37
CA GLN A 135 0.04 0.17 -4.43
C GLN A 135 -0.66 -1.12 -3.98
N ARG A 136 0.06 -2.03 -3.30
CA ARG A 136 -0.51 -3.29 -2.80
C ARG A 136 -1.56 -3.06 -1.71
N CYS A 137 -1.36 -2.07 -0.82
CA CYS A 137 -2.32 -1.72 0.25
C CYS A 137 -3.52 -0.91 -0.23
N THR A 138 -3.40 -0.21 -1.37
CA THR A 138 -4.45 0.65 -1.91
C THR A 138 -5.11 0.03 -3.15
N SER A 139 -4.48 0.14 -4.30
CA SER A 139 -5.06 -0.23 -5.60
C SER A 139 -5.37 -1.71 -5.73
N ASP A 140 -4.48 -2.61 -5.23
CA ASP A 140 -4.73 -4.05 -5.29
C ASP A 140 -5.84 -4.47 -4.33
N VAL A 141 -5.90 -3.89 -3.15
CA VAL A 141 -7.01 -4.11 -2.20
C VAL A 141 -8.33 -3.58 -2.77
N ASP A 142 -8.34 -2.44 -3.45
CA ASP A 142 -9.52 -1.92 -4.14
C ASP A 142 -9.97 -2.80 -5.32
N ALA A 143 -9.04 -3.40 -6.05
CA ALA A 143 -9.39 -4.39 -7.08
C ALA A 143 -10.08 -5.60 -6.47
N MET A 144 -9.64 -6.07 -5.29
CA MET A 144 -10.30 -7.15 -4.55
C MET A 144 -11.66 -6.72 -4.00
N ARG A 145 -11.82 -5.47 -3.54
CA ARG A 145 -13.11 -4.91 -3.14
C ARG A 145 -14.11 -4.96 -4.29
N ARG A 146 -13.72 -4.48 -5.47
CA ARG A 146 -14.57 -4.54 -6.69
C ARG A 146 -14.88 -5.97 -7.12
N PHE A 147 -13.96 -6.91 -6.90
CA PHE A 147 -14.21 -8.33 -7.16
C PHE A 147 -15.43 -8.83 -6.37
N PHE A 148 -15.51 -8.55 -5.06
CA PHE A 148 -16.62 -9.00 -4.22
C PHE A 148 -17.89 -8.16 -4.39
N ALA A 149 -17.76 -6.83 -4.51
CA ALA A 149 -18.91 -5.94 -4.62
C ALA A 149 -19.67 -6.10 -5.93
N ASP A 150 -18.95 -6.15 -7.06
CA ASP A 150 -19.56 -5.98 -8.37
C ASP A 150 -19.37 -7.19 -9.29
N GLN A 151 -18.15 -7.72 -9.34
CA GLN A 151 -17.77 -8.67 -10.41
C GLN A 151 -18.35 -10.06 -10.18
N ALA A 152 -18.13 -10.64 -9.01
CA ALA A 152 -18.63 -11.98 -8.70
C ALA A 152 -20.18 -11.99 -8.57
N ILE A 153 -20.78 -10.98 -7.94
CA ILE A 153 -22.23 -10.78 -7.91
C ILE A 153 -22.78 -10.52 -9.31
N GLY A 154 -22.09 -9.71 -10.13
CA GLY A 154 -22.46 -9.44 -11.50
C GLY A 154 -22.51 -10.70 -12.38
N ILE A 155 -21.50 -11.57 -12.25
CA ILE A 155 -21.50 -12.88 -12.93
C ILE A 155 -22.66 -13.73 -12.44
N GLY A 156 -22.89 -13.83 -11.13
CA GLY A 156 -24.04 -14.52 -10.56
C GLY A 156 -25.36 -13.99 -11.11
N ARG A 157 -25.50 -12.67 -11.21
CA ARG A 157 -26.68 -12.01 -11.80
C ARG A 157 -26.92 -12.43 -13.24
N VAL A 158 -25.87 -12.44 -14.07
CA VAL A 158 -25.99 -12.86 -15.48
C VAL A 158 -26.49 -14.29 -15.59
N PHE A 159 -25.91 -15.22 -14.83
CA PHE A 159 -26.32 -16.63 -14.86
C PHE A 159 -27.75 -16.83 -14.31
N ILE A 160 -28.10 -16.22 -13.18
CA ILE A 160 -29.43 -16.34 -12.58
C ILE A 160 -30.50 -15.80 -13.53
N LEU A 161 -30.31 -14.59 -14.08
CA LEU A 161 -31.24 -14.00 -15.04
C LEU A 161 -31.38 -14.89 -16.29
N PHE A 162 -30.27 -15.40 -16.80
CA PHE A 162 -30.30 -16.29 -17.94
C PHE A 162 -31.13 -17.55 -17.66
N PHE A 163 -30.82 -18.29 -16.60
CA PHE A 163 -31.49 -19.56 -16.30
C PHE A 163 -32.96 -19.38 -15.93
N VAL A 164 -33.29 -18.33 -15.17
CA VAL A 164 -34.70 -18.02 -14.80
C VAL A 164 -35.49 -17.65 -16.04
N ASN A 165 -35.02 -16.72 -16.89
CA ASN A 165 -35.73 -16.36 -18.12
C ASN A 165 -35.80 -17.52 -19.10
N PHE A 166 -34.72 -18.26 -19.29
CA PHE A 166 -34.70 -19.44 -20.19
C PHE A 166 -35.68 -20.52 -19.73
N GLY A 167 -35.68 -20.84 -18.42
CA GLY A 167 -36.63 -21.77 -17.83
C GLY A 167 -38.09 -21.35 -18.06
N MET A 168 -38.39 -20.06 -17.89
CA MET A 168 -39.73 -19.54 -18.16
C MET A 168 -40.08 -19.55 -19.65
N LEU A 169 -39.14 -19.28 -20.55
CA LEU A 169 -39.40 -19.39 -22.01
C LEU A 169 -39.70 -20.85 -22.44
N LEU A 170 -39.08 -21.83 -21.81
CA LEU A 170 -39.39 -23.26 -22.06
C LEU A 170 -40.85 -23.59 -21.72
N THR A 171 -41.44 -22.94 -20.71
CA THR A 171 -42.86 -23.14 -20.37
C THR A 171 -43.83 -22.50 -21.39
N ILE A 172 -43.36 -21.48 -22.14
CA ILE A 172 -44.17 -20.85 -23.20
C ILE A 172 -44.10 -21.69 -24.48
N ASN A 173 -42.90 -21.92 -25.00
CA ASN A 173 -42.67 -22.78 -26.17
C ASN A 173 -41.22 -23.20 -26.30
N VAL A 174 -40.93 -24.49 -26.31
CA VAL A 174 -39.59 -25.08 -26.35
C VAL A 174 -38.82 -24.65 -27.60
N LYS A 175 -39.44 -24.63 -28.78
CA LYS A 175 -38.78 -24.24 -30.03
C LYS A 175 -38.35 -22.77 -30.02
N LEU A 176 -39.22 -21.88 -29.56
CA LEU A 176 -38.91 -20.44 -29.41
C LEU A 176 -37.79 -20.23 -28.39
N ALA A 177 -37.81 -20.92 -27.26
CA ALA A 177 -36.76 -20.84 -26.24
C ALA A 177 -35.40 -21.27 -26.83
N LEU A 178 -35.33 -22.37 -27.58
CA LEU A 178 -34.09 -22.85 -28.22
C LEU A 178 -33.57 -21.87 -29.29
N ILE A 179 -34.47 -21.33 -30.14
CA ILE A 179 -34.09 -20.29 -31.12
C ILE A 179 -33.48 -19.07 -30.41
N SER A 180 -34.04 -18.69 -29.27
CA SER A 180 -33.58 -17.54 -28.51
C SER A 180 -32.16 -17.68 -27.94
N ILE A 181 -31.64 -18.87 -27.74
CA ILE A 181 -30.29 -19.07 -27.17
C ILE A 181 -29.21 -19.38 -28.23
N ILE A 182 -29.58 -19.64 -29.51
CA ILE A 182 -28.62 -19.96 -30.57
C ILE A 182 -27.52 -18.91 -30.69
N VAL A 183 -27.85 -17.64 -30.50
CA VAL A 183 -26.90 -16.51 -30.65
C VAL A 183 -26.02 -16.31 -29.39
N VAL A 184 -26.40 -16.85 -28.23
CA VAL A 184 -25.66 -16.65 -26.97
C VAL A 184 -24.17 -17.05 -27.08
N PRO A 185 -23.80 -18.21 -27.64
CA PRO A 185 -22.39 -18.53 -27.83
C PRO A 185 -21.63 -17.55 -28.69
N PHE A 186 -22.26 -17.01 -29.74
CA PHE A 186 -21.64 -16.00 -30.64
C PHE A 186 -21.44 -14.66 -29.92
N VAL A 187 -22.43 -14.22 -29.15
CA VAL A 187 -22.32 -12.99 -28.33
C VAL A 187 -21.22 -13.14 -27.30
N LEU A 188 -21.13 -14.29 -26.61
CA LEU A 188 -20.07 -14.58 -25.64
C LEU A 188 -18.68 -14.60 -26.29
N ALA A 189 -18.53 -15.33 -27.41
CA ALA A 189 -17.26 -15.40 -28.13
C ALA A 189 -16.79 -14.02 -28.58
N THR A 190 -17.69 -13.22 -29.19
CA THR A 190 -17.43 -11.85 -29.62
C THR A 190 -17.06 -10.95 -28.43
N SER A 191 -17.82 -11.01 -27.34
CA SER A 191 -17.54 -10.23 -26.11
C SER A 191 -16.17 -10.58 -25.53
N ILE A 192 -15.84 -11.87 -25.36
CA ILE A 192 -14.54 -12.30 -24.85
C ILE A 192 -13.39 -11.86 -25.76
N TRP A 193 -13.57 -11.96 -27.08
CA TRP A 193 -12.57 -11.54 -28.07
C TRP A 193 -12.30 -10.02 -28.00
N PHE A 194 -13.37 -9.20 -27.97
CA PHE A 194 -13.23 -7.75 -27.85
C PHE A 194 -12.57 -7.35 -26.53
N PHE A 195 -13.06 -7.86 -25.39
CA PHE A 195 -12.54 -7.45 -24.08
C PHE A 195 -11.11 -7.90 -23.83
N ARG A 196 -10.66 -9.04 -24.38
CA ARG A 196 -9.24 -9.41 -24.37
C ARG A 196 -8.36 -8.41 -25.13
N ARG A 197 -8.84 -7.91 -26.30
CA ARG A 197 -8.11 -6.92 -27.10
C ARG A 197 -8.17 -5.54 -26.46
N ILE A 198 -9.30 -5.14 -25.93
CA ILE A 198 -9.47 -3.89 -25.19
C ILE A 198 -8.55 -3.87 -23.97
N SER A 199 -8.44 -4.98 -23.22
CA SER A 199 -7.53 -5.09 -22.06
C SER A 199 -6.07 -4.84 -22.47
N LYS A 200 -5.59 -5.48 -23.54
CA LYS A 200 -4.21 -5.24 -24.04
C LYS A 200 -3.99 -3.81 -24.54
N ALA A 201 -5.00 -3.22 -25.21
CA ALA A 201 -4.91 -1.84 -25.65
C ALA A 201 -4.91 -0.87 -24.46
N TYR A 202 -5.67 -1.20 -23.41
CA TYR A 202 -5.69 -0.44 -22.16
C TYR A 202 -4.35 -0.50 -21.41
N GLU A 203 -3.74 -1.67 -21.30
CA GLU A 203 -2.39 -1.83 -20.73
C GLU A 203 -1.37 -0.95 -21.47
N ALA A 204 -1.33 -1.02 -22.80
CA ALA A 204 -0.44 -0.21 -23.60
C ALA A 204 -0.70 1.31 -23.46
N TYR A 205 -1.96 1.71 -23.29
CA TYR A 205 -2.33 3.10 -22.99
C TYR A 205 -1.85 3.53 -21.61
N GLN A 206 -2.04 2.69 -20.59
CA GLN A 206 -1.62 2.94 -19.21
C GLN A 206 -0.09 3.07 -19.09
N GLU A 207 0.67 2.21 -19.78
CA GLU A 207 2.14 2.30 -19.84
C GLU A 207 2.59 3.66 -20.39
N GLN A 208 1.95 4.11 -21.47
CA GLN A 208 2.28 5.40 -22.06
C GLN A 208 1.81 6.58 -21.20
N ASP A 209 0.68 6.44 -20.51
CA ASP A 209 0.19 7.41 -19.54
C ASP A 209 1.17 7.61 -18.37
N ALA A 210 1.76 6.52 -17.89
CA ALA A 210 2.81 6.57 -16.88
C ALA A 210 4.05 7.34 -17.38
N VAL A 211 4.49 7.11 -18.63
CA VAL A 211 5.63 7.84 -19.23
C VAL A 211 5.35 9.35 -19.30
N VAL A 212 4.15 9.74 -19.77
CA VAL A 212 3.75 11.17 -19.82
C VAL A 212 3.70 11.79 -18.44
N THR A 213 3.12 11.07 -17.47
CA THR A 213 3.01 11.52 -16.06
C THR A 213 4.38 11.69 -15.41
N THR A 214 5.30 10.74 -15.64
CA THR A 214 6.69 10.83 -15.14
C THR A 214 7.40 12.04 -15.73
N THR A 215 7.30 12.26 -17.05
CA THR A 215 7.89 13.44 -17.70
C THR A 215 7.33 14.75 -17.13
N LEU A 216 6.03 14.81 -16.88
CA LEU A 216 5.40 15.97 -16.26
C LEU A 216 5.92 16.19 -14.82
N GLN A 217 6.00 15.14 -14.03
CA GLN A 217 6.50 15.19 -12.66
C GLN A 217 7.98 15.62 -12.60
N GLU A 218 8.84 15.07 -13.48
CA GLU A 218 10.25 15.47 -13.60
C GLU A 218 10.37 16.95 -13.92
N ASN A 219 9.61 17.44 -14.91
CA ASN A 219 9.65 18.83 -15.33
C ASN A 219 9.12 19.79 -14.26
N LEU A 220 8.06 19.42 -13.52
CA LEU A 220 7.55 20.23 -12.42
C LEU A 220 8.53 20.28 -11.25
N SER A 221 9.15 19.15 -10.91
CA SER A 221 10.17 19.07 -9.86
C SER A 221 11.44 19.82 -10.24
N GLY A 222 11.86 19.70 -11.50
CA GLY A 222 13.05 20.33 -12.07
C GLY A 222 12.82 21.69 -12.71
N VAL A 223 11.68 22.37 -12.50
CA VAL A 223 11.31 23.59 -13.24
C VAL A 223 12.34 24.71 -13.11
N ARG A 224 13.02 24.79 -11.96
CA ARG A 224 14.11 25.77 -11.76
C ARG A 224 15.29 25.51 -12.70
N VAL A 225 15.64 24.24 -12.89
CA VAL A 225 16.72 23.82 -13.82
C VAL A 225 16.32 24.12 -15.24
N VAL A 226 15.11 23.74 -15.66
CA VAL A 226 14.59 24.01 -17.01
C VAL A 226 14.63 25.52 -17.34
N LYS A 227 14.21 26.35 -16.37
CA LYS A 227 14.26 27.81 -16.52
C LYS A 227 15.68 28.38 -16.52
N ALA A 228 16.56 27.89 -15.63
CA ALA A 228 17.94 28.36 -15.53
C ALA A 228 18.74 28.09 -16.82
N PHE A 229 18.47 26.99 -17.50
CA PHE A 229 19.12 26.62 -18.77
C PHE A 229 18.33 27.02 -20.02
N ALA A 230 17.20 27.74 -19.88
CA ALA A 230 16.31 28.16 -20.98
C ALA A 230 15.90 27.01 -21.91
N ARG A 231 15.62 25.80 -21.36
CA ARG A 231 15.33 24.56 -22.11
C ARG A 231 13.84 24.27 -22.25
N GLN A 232 12.96 25.26 -22.10
CA GLN A 232 11.50 25.08 -22.15
C GLN A 232 11.02 24.46 -23.47
N GLU A 233 11.56 24.92 -24.63
CA GLU A 233 11.17 24.39 -25.95
C GLU A 233 11.60 22.91 -26.12
N TYR A 234 12.78 22.56 -25.61
CA TYR A 234 13.27 21.18 -25.66
C TYR A 234 12.37 20.24 -24.85
N GLU A 235 12.04 20.62 -23.60
CA GLU A 235 11.16 19.80 -22.76
C GLU A 235 9.73 19.74 -23.31
N MET A 236 9.24 20.83 -23.93
CA MET A 236 7.94 20.84 -24.59
C MET A 236 7.91 19.88 -25.79
N GLY A 237 8.94 19.85 -26.62
CA GLY A 237 9.05 18.91 -27.75
C GLY A 237 9.11 17.45 -27.29
N LYS A 238 9.83 17.17 -26.18
CA LYS A 238 9.87 15.83 -25.54
C LYS A 238 8.47 15.42 -25.04
N PHE A 239 7.78 16.31 -24.33
CA PHE A 239 6.43 16.08 -23.83
C PHE A 239 5.43 15.87 -24.96
N GLU A 240 5.45 16.70 -26.00
CA GLU A 240 4.54 16.60 -27.14
C GLU A 240 4.65 15.25 -27.84
N LYS A 241 5.88 14.76 -28.07
CA LYS A 241 6.11 13.44 -28.69
C LYS A 241 5.48 12.33 -27.84
N GLN A 242 5.69 12.33 -26.53
CA GLN A 242 5.14 11.31 -25.63
C GLN A 242 3.62 11.39 -25.54
N ASN A 243 3.06 12.61 -25.50
CA ASN A 243 1.62 12.85 -25.50
C ASN A 243 0.97 12.44 -26.83
N TRP A 244 1.67 12.61 -27.94
CA TRP A 244 1.22 12.10 -29.25
C TRP A 244 1.14 10.57 -29.25
N ASP A 245 2.14 9.88 -28.71
CA ASP A 245 2.12 8.43 -28.60
C ASP A 245 0.97 7.94 -27.71
N LYS A 246 0.70 8.65 -26.59
CA LYS A 246 -0.48 8.42 -25.75
C LYS A 246 -1.78 8.61 -26.50
N TYR A 247 -1.88 9.69 -27.31
CA TYR A 247 -3.06 9.94 -28.15
C TYR A 247 -3.31 8.78 -29.13
N ILE A 248 -2.29 8.29 -29.83
CA ILE A 248 -2.42 7.18 -30.80
C ILE A 248 -2.92 5.91 -30.09
N ARG A 249 -2.36 5.57 -28.92
CA ARG A 249 -2.79 4.41 -28.13
C ARG A 249 -4.22 4.60 -27.60
N GLY A 250 -4.56 5.80 -27.13
CA GLY A 250 -5.91 6.17 -26.68
C GLY A 250 -6.95 6.10 -27.80
N LYS A 251 -6.61 6.60 -29.00
CA LYS A 251 -7.45 6.48 -30.20
C LYS A 251 -7.74 5.03 -30.55
N LYS A 252 -6.72 4.14 -30.53
CA LYS A 252 -6.90 2.71 -30.76
C LYS A 252 -7.80 2.05 -29.71
N LEU A 253 -7.62 2.38 -28.44
CA LEU A 253 -8.46 1.89 -27.35
C LEU A 253 -9.92 2.30 -27.52
N ASN A 254 -10.16 3.61 -27.77
CA ASN A 254 -11.51 4.13 -27.95
C ASN A 254 -12.19 3.55 -29.21
N LEU A 255 -11.45 3.37 -30.30
CA LEU A 255 -12.00 2.73 -31.51
C LEU A 255 -12.48 1.31 -31.22
N MET A 256 -11.71 0.51 -30.47
CA MET A 256 -12.13 -0.83 -30.07
C MET A 256 -13.38 -0.82 -29.18
N HIS A 257 -13.45 0.12 -28.22
CA HIS A 257 -14.66 0.31 -27.40
C HIS A 257 -15.87 0.71 -28.24
N SER A 258 -15.67 1.64 -29.20
CA SER A 258 -16.74 2.13 -30.07
C SER A 258 -17.25 1.05 -31.03
N LEU A 259 -16.38 0.14 -31.49
CA LEU A 259 -16.77 -0.96 -32.38
C LEU A 259 -17.52 -2.10 -31.66
N PHE A 260 -17.26 -2.28 -30.37
CA PHE A 260 -17.89 -3.36 -29.59
C PHE A 260 -19.41 -3.27 -29.59
N TRP A 261 -19.95 -2.08 -29.34
CA TRP A 261 -21.40 -1.90 -29.20
C TRP A 261 -22.14 -2.13 -30.53
N PRO A 262 -21.82 -1.49 -31.66
CA PRO A 262 -22.50 -1.73 -32.92
C PRO A 262 -22.41 -3.18 -33.39
N VAL A 263 -21.24 -3.82 -33.27
CA VAL A 263 -21.08 -5.23 -33.66
C VAL A 263 -21.98 -6.15 -32.85
N THR A 264 -22.00 -5.97 -31.53
CA THR A 264 -22.88 -6.77 -30.67
C THR A 264 -24.34 -6.40 -30.82
N ASP A 265 -24.69 -5.13 -31.12
CA ASP A 265 -26.07 -4.70 -31.39
C ASP A 265 -26.62 -5.34 -32.66
N ILE A 266 -25.84 -5.44 -33.73
CA ILE A 266 -26.24 -6.15 -34.95
C ILE A 266 -26.54 -7.62 -34.65
N ILE A 267 -25.64 -8.32 -33.93
CA ILE A 267 -25.84 -9.73 -33.58
C ILE A 267 -27.10 -9.91 -32.71
N CYS A 268 -27.27 -9.07 -31.69
CA CYS A 268 -28.43 -9.10 -30.80
C CYS A 268 -29.73 -8.67 -31.53
N GLY A 269 -29.63 -7.69 -32.43
CA GLY A 269 -30.75 -7.22 -33.24
C GLY A 269 -31.29 -8.28 -34.21
N VAL A 270 -30.41 -8.99 -34.90
CA VAL A 270 -30.79 -10.12 -35.75
C VAL A 270 -31.55 -11.19 -34.93
N GLN A 271 -31.04 -11.53 -33.76
CA GLN A 271 -31.73 -12.47 -32.88
C GLN A 271 -33.10 -11.94 -32.43
N LEU A 272 -33.17 -10.71 -31.96
CA LEU A 272 -34.42 -10.11 -31.48
C LEU A 272 -35.47 -10.11 -32.58
N LEU A 273 -35.09 -9.67 -33.79
CA LEU A 273 -35.98 -9.68 -34.98
C LEU A 273 -36.41 -11.10 -35.34
N THR A 274 -35.48 -12.06 -35.39
CA THR A 274 -35.81 -13.46 -35.68
C THR A 274 -36.77 -14.04 -34.64
N GLY A 275 -36.51 -13.81 -33.36
CA GLY A 275 -37.33 -14.26 -32.26
C GLY A 275 -38.75 -13.61 -32.32
N LEU A 276 -38.83 -12.31 -32.52
CA LEU A 276 -40.14 -11.61 -32.64
C LEU A 276 -40.92 -12.09 -33.85
N LEU A 277 -40.26 -12.26 -35.03
CA LEU A 277 -40.93 -12.75 -36.24
C LEU A 277 -41.45 -14.16 -36.04
N MET A 278 -40.62 -15.09 -35.55
CA MET A 278 -41.04 -16.48 -35.29
C MET A 278 -42.13 -16.55 -34.23
N GLY A 279 -42.03 -15.75 -33.17
CA GLY A 279 -43.08 -15.65 -32.14
C GLY A 279 -44.40 -15.12 -32.67
N ALA A 280 -44.37 -14.10 -33.55
CA ALA A 280 -45.55 -13.57 -34.21
C ALA A 280 -46.21 -14.62 -35.12
N LEU A 281 -45.39 -15.34 -35.94
CA LEU A 281 -45.90 -16.41 -36.80
C LEU A 281 -46.56 -17.55 -35.98
N TYR A 282 -45.98 -17.92 -34.84
CA TYR A 282 -46.59 -18.93 -33.94
C TYR A 282 -47.86 -18.43 -33.28
N ALA A 283 -47.95 -17.15 -32.98
CA ALA A 283 -49.18 -16.52 -32.46
C ALA A 283 -50.29 -16.46 -33.51
N ILE A 284 -49.98 -16.09 -34.77
CA ILE A 284 -50.91 -16.07 -35.90
C ILE A 284 -51.43 -17.47 -36.20
N ASN A 285 -50.55 -18.48 -36.17
CA ASN A 285 -50.88 -19.88 -36.38
C ASN A 285 -51.58 -20.53 -35.16
N GLY A 286 -51.86 -19.80 -34.10
CA GLY A 286 -52.52 -20.31 -32.89
C GLY A 286 -51.66 -21.28 -32.04
N THR A 287 -50.38 -21.42 -32.34
CA THR A 287 -49.46 -22.31 -31.59
C THR A 287 -49.15 -21.76 -30.20
N ILE A 288 -49.15 -20.43 -30.05
CA ILE A 288 -49.05 -19.70 -28.77
C ILE A 288 -50.12 -18.62 -28.72
N SER A 289 -50.51 -18.21 -27.51
CA SER A 289 -51.44 -17.10 -27.33
C SER A 289 -50.77 -15.73 -27.58
N VAL A 290 -51.55 -14.68 -27.81
CA VAL A 290 -51.07 -13.31 -27.97
C VAL A 290 -50.36 -12.83 -26.69
N GLY A 291 -50.93 -13.14 -25.51
CA GLY A 291 -50.27 -12.82 -24.24
C GLY A 291 -48.95 -13.57 -24.06
N SER A 292 -48.87 -14.82 -24.49
CA SER A 292 -47.61 -15.58 -24.52
C SER A 292 -46.54 -14.94 -25.43
N TYR A 293 -46.96 -14.43 -26.59
CA TYR A 293 -46.06 -13.69 -27.49
C TYR A 293 -45.52 -12.39 -26.84
N LEU A 294 -46.38 -11.63 -26.18
CA LEU A 294 -45.96 -10.39 -25.50
C LEU A 294 -45.01 -10.69 -24.32
N ALA A 295 -45.29 -11.72 -23.52
CA ALA A 295 -44.41 -12.17 -22.47
C ALA A 295 -43.02 -12.62 -23.04
N TYR A 296 -43.02 -13.39 -24.13
CA TYR A 296 -41.81 -13.79 -24.85
C TYR A 296 -41.02 -12.57 -25.32
N ALA A 297 -41.68 -11.61 -25.97
CA ALA A 297 -41.02 -10.40 -26.49
C ALA A 297 -40.34 -9.58 -25.38
N GLY A 298 -40.95 -9.50 -24.19
CA GLY A 298 -40.33 -8.88 -23.02
C GLY A 298 -39.13 -9.64 -22.45
N MET A 299 -39.24 -10.97 -22.39
CA MET A 299 -38.20 -11.82 -21.79
C MET A 299 -36.96 -11.99 -22.67
N VAL A 300 -37.11 -12.05 -24.00
CA VAL A 300 -36.00 -12.37 -24.92
C VAL A 300 -34.84 -11.36 -24.85
N GLY A 301 -35.15 -10.06 -24.65
CA GLY A 301 -34.16 -9.03 -24.45
C GLY A 301 -33.33 -9.22 -23.17
N TRP A 302 -33.92 -9.74 -22.11
CA TRP A 302 -33.26 -9.97 -20.83
C TRP A 302 -32.38 -11.23 -20.79
N ILE A 303 -32.47 -12.11 -21.79
CA ILE A 303 -31.50 -13.22 -21.94
C ILE A 303 -30.19 -12.72 -22.54
N ILE A 304 -30.28 -11.85 -23.54
CA ILE A 304 -29.13 -11.47 -24.37
C ILE A 304 -28.32 -10.36 -23.72
N TRP A 305 -28.99 -9.33 -23.24
CA TRP A 305 -28.34 -8.11 -22.74
C TRP A 305 -27.33 -8.36 -21.60
N PRO A 306 -27.62 -9.18 -20.58
CA PRO A 306 -26.65 -9.55 -19.55
C PRO A 306 -25.42 -10.30 -20.11
N MET A 307 -25.62 -11.16 -21.13
CA MET A 307 -24.54 -11.95 -21.71
C MET A 307 -23.47 -11.09 -22.41
N ARG A 308 -23.85 -9.96 -22.99
CA ARG A 308 -22.89 -9.00 -23.56
C ARG A 308 -21.87 -8.48 -22.54
N ASN A 309 -22.32 -8.24 -21.30
CA ASN A 309 -21.47 -7.75 -20.23
C ASN A 309 -20.58 -8.82 -19.60
N LEU A 310 -20.85 -10.11 -19.84
CA LEU A 310 -20.10 -11.21 -19.24
C LEU A 310 -18.61 -11.18 -19.64
N GLY A 311 -18.29 -10.83 -20.90
CA GLY A 311 -16.91 -10.69 -21.36
C GLY A 311 -16.11 -9.66 -20.55
N ARG A 312 -16.71 -8.51 -20.25
CA ARG A 312 -16.12 -7.47 -19.40
C ARG A 312 -15.91 -7.98 -17.97
N LEU A 313 -16.92 -8.62 -17.39
CA LEU A 313 -16.86 -9.15 -16.02
C LEU A 313 -15.76 -10.21 -15.87
N ILE A 314 -15.57 -11.09 -16.88
CA ILE A 314 -14.50 -12.11 -16.88
C ILE A 314 -13.12 -11.44 -16.85
N VAL A 315 -12.88 -10.41 -17.67
CA VAL A 315 -11.60 -9.68 -17.68
C VAL A 315 -11.36 -8.98 -16.34
N GLN A 316 -12.37 -8.28 -15.80
CA GLN A 316 -12.28 -7.62 -14.51
C GLN A 316 -12.06 -8.59 -13.34
N LEU A 317 -12.69 -9.77 -13.39
CA LEU A 317 -12.47 -10.85 -12.44
C LEU A 317 -11.00 -11.29 -12.40
N SER A 318 -10.38 -11.38 -13.59
CA SER A 318 -8.95 -11.70 -13.71
C SER A 318 -8.07 -10.69 -12.99
N THR A 319 -8.39 -9.40 -13.08
CA THR A 319 -7.66 -8.33 -12.37
C THR A 319 -7.71 -8.55 -10.85
N GLY A 320 -8.89 -8.82 -10.28
CA GLY A 320 -9.02 -9.12 -8.85
C GLY A 320 -8.18 -10.34 -8.40
N MET A 321 -8.11 -11.39 -9.25
CA MET A 321 -7.29 -12.57 -8.97
C MET A 321 -5.77 -12.28 -9.05
N VAL A 322 -5.33 -11.41 -9.95
CA VAL A 322 -3.93 -10.99 -10.04
C VAL A 322 -3.55 -10.17 -8.80
N SER A 323 -4.37 -9.19 -8.44
CA SER A 323 -4.17 -8.36 -7.25
C SER A 323 -4.15 -9.19 -5.97
N PHE A 324 -5.00 -10.20 -5.84
CA PHE A 324 -4.92 -11.18 -4.74
C PHE A 324 -3.56 -11.91 -4.71
N GLY A 325 -3.01 -12.26 -5.89
CA GLY A 325 -1.69 -12.86 -5.99
C GLY A 325 -0.59 -12.01 -5.37
N ARG A 326 -0.57 -10.69 -5.69
CA ARG A 326 0.40 -9.72 -5.18
C ARG A 326 0.24 -9.49 -3.67
N VAL A 327 -0.98 -9.29 -3.21
CA VAL A 327 -1.27 -9.14 -1.78
C VAL A 327 -0.85 -10.38 -0.97
N LYS A 328 -1.10 -11.57 -1.52
CA LYS A 328 -0.68 -12.84 -0.93
C LYS A 328 0.83 -12.94 -0.73
N GLU A 329 1.65 -12.33 -1.58
CA GLU A 329 3.11 -12.31 -1.42
C GLU A 329 3.52 -11.59 -0.13
N ILE A 330 2.87 -10.47 0.23
CA ILE A 330 3.12 -9.79 1.50
C ILE A 330 2.65 -10.65 2.68
N ILE A 331 1.46 -11.25 2.58
CA ILE A 331 0.91 -12.07 3.67
C ILE A 331 1.80 -13.28 3.99
N LYS A 332 2.52 -13.80 3.00
CA LYS A 332 3.45 -14.95 3.15
C LYS A 332 4.74 -14.61 3.87
N GLN A 333 5.14 -13.33 3.88
CA GLN A 333 6.42 -12.95 4.48
C GLN A 333 6.41 -13.25 5.98
N HIS A 334 7.57 -13.64 6.49
CA HIS A 334 7.76 -13.84 7.91
C HIS A 334 7.78 -12.51 8.64
N ARG A 335 7.04 -12.44 9.73
CA ARG A 335 7.08 -11.30 10.65
C ARG A 335 8.36 -11.33 11.47
N GLU A 336 8.93 -10.18 11.71
CA GLU A 336 9.93 -10.02 12.74
C GLU A 336 9.27 -10.27 14.11
N ASN A 337 9.81 -11.23 14.86
CA ASN A 337 9.35 -11.46 16.23
C ASN A 337 10.08 -10.48 17.16
N LEU A 338 9.33 -9.52 17.72
CA LEU A 338 9.89 -8.48 18.58
C LEU A 338 10.15 -8.97 20.02
N ASP A 339 9.47 -10.02 20.43
CA ASP A 339 9.49 -10.52 21.81
C ASP A 339 10.26 -11.85 21.93
N GLU A 340 10.90 -12.31 20.84
CA GLU A 340 11.74 -13.50 20.82
C GLU A 340 13.08 -13.24 21.49
N GLY A 341 13.38 -14.02 22.53
CA GLY A 341 14.65 -14.01 23.27
C GLY A 341 14.50 -14.85 24.53
N GLU A 342 15.54 -15.64 24.85
CA GLU A 342 15.49 -16.58 26.00
C GLU A 342 15.82 -15.90 27.33
N PHE A 343 16.26 -14.63 27.32
CA PHE A 343 16.86 -14.00 28.48
C PHE A 343 15.85 -13.35 29.43
N LYS A 344 16.01 -13.60 30.75
CA LYS A 344 15.34 -12.81 31.80
C LYS A 344 15.95 -11.40 31.81
N ILE A 345 15.22 -10.47 31.25
CA ILE A 345 15.61 -9.11 30.97
C ILE A 345 16.03 -8.38 32.24
N PRO A 346 17.28 -7.86 32.36
CA PRO A 346 17.63 -6.92 33.40
C PRO A 346 16.79 -5.66 33.26
N THR A 347 16.45 -5.00 34.37
CA THR A 347 15.63 -3.79 34.34
C THR A 347 16.27 -2.68 33.50
N ARG A 348 17.61 -2.67 33.38
CA ARG A 348 18.38 -1.73 32.58
C ARG A 348 19.78 -2.30 32.26
N ILE A 349 20.27 -2.09 31.05
CA ILE A 349 21.66 -2.42 30.67
C ILE A 349 22.63 -1.32 31.11
N ASN A 350 23.91 -1.64 31.28
CA ASN A 350 24.98 -0.66 31.51
C ASN A 350 25.47 -0.06 30.18
N GLY A 351 25.47 -0.85 29.11
CA GLY A 351 25.86 -0.46 27.76
C GLY A 351 27.34 -0.75 27.45
N GLU A 352 27.91 -1.77 28.07
CA GLU A 352 29.21 -2.31 27.65
C GLU A 352 29.02 -3.17 26.40
N ILE A 353 29.86 -2.97 25.37
CA ILE A 353 29.65 -3.62 24.07
C ILE A 353 30.96 -4.23 23.57
N TYR A 354 30.94 -5.53 23.24
CA TYR A 354 32.04 -6.24 22.63
C TYR A 354 31.65 -6.71 21.22
N PHE A 355 32.56 -6.48 20.26
CA PHE A 355 32.53 -7.09 18.94
C PHE A 355 33.67 -8.07 18.84
N GLU A 356 33.37 -9.34 18.58
CA GLU A 356 34.34 -10.43 18.49
C GLU A 356 34.26 -11.11 17.12
N ASN A 357 35.24 -10.87 16.26
CA ASN A 357 35.36 -11.41 14.89
C ASN A 357 34.06 -11.27 14.07
N VAL A 358 33.41 -10.12 14.20
CA VAL A 358 32.08 -9.89 13.58
C VAL A 358 32.23 -9.68 12.09
N GLY A 359 31.50 -10.51 11.34
CA GLY A 359 31.31 -10.37 9.91
C GLY A 359 29.84 -10.17 9.55
N PHE A 360 29.62 -9.42 8.47
CA PHE A 360 28.28 -9.16 7.97
C PHE A 360 28.25 -9.07 6.45
N LYS A 361 27.20 -9.66 5.87
CA LYS A 361 26.80 -9.46 4.46
C LYS A 361 25.29 -9.31 4.36
N TYR A 362 24.84 -8.50 3.43
CA TYR A 362 23.41 -8.48 3.06
C TYR A 362 23.03 -9.80 2.37
N SER A 363 21.75 -10.15 2.37
CA SER A 363 21.25 -11.46 1.90
C SER A 363 21.70 -11.85 0.48
N GLU A 364 21.96 -10.88 -0.38
CA GLU A 364 22.45 -11.05 -1.76
C GLU A 364 23.53 -9.99 -2.00
N GLY A 365 24.81 -10.34 -1.76
CA GLY A 365 25.89 -9.39 -1.97
C GLY A 365 27.22 -9.84 -1.41
N ASP A 366 28.23 -9.00 -1.62
CA ASP A 366 29.57 -9.15 -1.08
C ASP A 366 29.60 -8.95 0.44
N VAL A 367 30.69 -9.38 1.07
CA VAL A 367 30.94 -9.14 2.48
C VAL A 367 31.11 -7.64 2.71
N VAL A 368 30.31 -7.09 3.65
CA VAL A 368 30.33 -5.67 3.99
C VAL A 368 31.17 -5.38 5.22
N LEU A 369 31.20 -6.31 6.17
CA LEU A 369 32.06 -6.23 7.36
C LEU A 369 32.78 -7.55 7.52
N GLU A 370 34.10 -7.49 7.82
CA GLU A 370 34.97 -8.64 7.98
C GLU A 370 35.87 -8.42 9.18
N ASP A 371 35.86 -9.39 10.12
CA ASP A 371 36.74 -9.44 11.29
C ASP A 371 36.71 -8.14 12.14
N ILE A 372 35.53 -7.64 12.45
CA ILE A 372 35.38 -6.46 13.30
C ILE A 372 35.60 -6.85 14.76
N ASN A 373 36.61 -6.27 15.39
CA ASN A 373 37.01 -6.50 16.77
C ASN A 373 37.20 -5.17 17.50
N PHE A 374 36.42 -4.89 18.54
CA PHE A 374 36.60 -3.77 19.46
C PHE A 374 35.78 -3.92 20.72
N HIS A 375 36.12 -3.13 21.76
CA HIS A 375 35.44 -3.08 23.05
C HIS A 375 35.07 -1.64 23.36
N ALA A 376 33.80 -1.37 23.58
CA ALA A 376 33.25 -0.09 24.02
C ALA A 376 32.80 -0.21 25.49
N LYS A 377 33.48 0.53 26.39
CA LYS A 377 33.08 0.60 27.81
C LYS A 377 31.82 1.44 28.02
N PRO A 378 31.08 1.23 29.12
CA PRO A 378 29.90 2.05 29.43
C PRO A 378 30.23 3.53 29.43
N GLY A 379 29.42 4.32 28.71
CA GLY A 379 29.56 5.77 28.62
C GLY A 379 30.64 6.29 27.68
N GLN A 380 31.39 5.43 27.01
CA GLN A 380 32.39 5.86 26.02
C GLN A 380 31.76 6.35 24.72
N VAL A 381 32.47 7.26 24.06
CA VAL A 381 32.15 7.75 22.70
C VAL A 381 33.06 7.07 21.70
N ILE A 382 32.46 6.30 20.81
CA ILE A 382 33.12 5.56 19.72
C ILE A 382 32.82 6.24 18.40
N ALA A 383 33.84 6.80 17.74
CA ALA A 383 33.70 7.42 16.44
C ALA A 383 34.03 6.44 15.31
N LEU A 384 33.23 6.43 14.27
CA LEU A 384 33.41 5.65 13.05
C LEU A 384 33.80 6.58 11.92
N LEU A 385 35.01 6.45 11.40
CA LEU A 385 35.57 7.22 10.29
C LEU A 385 35.87 6.31 9.11
N GLY A 386 35.80 6.83 7.89
CA GLY A 386 36.12 6.10 6.67
C GLY A 386 35.33 6.59 5.47
N SER A 387 35.69 6.11 4.28
CA SER A 387 35.03 6.48 3.02
C SER A 387 33.55 6.04 2.99
N THR A 388 32.78 6.64 2.07
CA THR A 388 31.41 6.14 1.78
C THR A 388 31.49 4.69 1.30
N GLY A 389 30.63 3.83 1.84
CA GLY A 389 30.64 2.40 1.52
C GLY A 389 31.64 1.56 2.34
N SER A 390 32.40 2.14 3.30
CA SER A 390 33.33 1.39 4.15
C SER A 390 32.67 0.49 5.21
N GLY A 391 31.33 0.55 5.38
CA GLY A 391 30.57 -0.29 6.31
C GLY A 391 30.15 0.36 7.62
N LYS A 392 30.40 1.67 7.84
CA LYS A 392 30.06 2.41 9.09
C LYS A 392 28.59 2.26 9.49
N THR A 393 27.68 2.62 8.59
CA THR A 393 26.22 2.53 8.84
C THR A 393 25.77 1.09 9.02
N SER A 394 26.36 0.15 8.28
CA SER A 394 26.05 -1.28 8.44
C SER A 394 26.45 -1.78 9.82
N LEU A 395 27.62 -1.35 10.35
CA LEU A 395 28.12 -1.74 11.67
C LEU A 395 27.13 -1.31 12.78
N VAL A 396 26.72 -0.03 12.80
CA VAL A 396 25.81 0.46 13.82
C VAL A 396 24.40 -0.11 13.71
N ASN A 397 23.95 -0.46 12.51
CA ASN A 397 22.64 -1.07 12.27
C ASN A 397 22.53 -2.52 12.76
N LEU A 398 23.66 -3.17 13.10
CA LEU A 398 23.66 -4.47 13.79
C LEU A 398 23.19 -4.33 15.24
N LEU A 399 23.49 -3.22 15.92
CA LEU A 399 23.16 -3.01 17.33
C LEU A 399 21.64 -3.06 17.61
N PRO A 400 20.75 -2.34 16.87
CA PRO A 400 19.30 -2.47 17.05
C PRO A 400 18.71 -3.74 16.42
N ARG A 401 19.57 -4.65 15.90
CA ARG A 401 19.18 -5.85 15.18
C ARG A 401 18.23 -5.55 14.02
N PHE A 402 18.58 -4.50 13.23
CA PHE A 402 17.92 -4.28 11.94
C PHE A 402 18.37 -5.35 10.94
N TYR A 403 19.62 -5.79 11.09
CA TYR A 403 20.21 -6.92 10.38
C TYR A 403 20.89 -7.85 11.39
N GLU A 404 20.99 -9.12 11.05
CA GLU A 404 21.70 -10.11 11.86
C GLU A 404 23.12 -10.29 11.30
N TYR A 405 24.14 -10.26 12.15
CA TYR A 405 25.52 -10.55 11.73
C TYR A 405 25.66 -12.00 11.29
N THR A 406 26.60 -12.25 10.34
CA THR A 406 26.78 -13.57 9.69
C THR A 406 27.84 -14.44 10.35
N SER A 407 28.82 -13.85 11.04
CA SER A 407 29.85 -14.54 11.79
C SER A 407 30.29 -13.73 13.01
N GLY A 408 31.01 -14.38 13.95
CA GLY A 408 31.43 -13.76 15.19
C GLY A 408 30.34 -13.62 16.22
N LYS A 409 30.55 -12.73 17.19
CA LYS A 409 29.62 -12.43 18.29
C LYS A 409 29.59 -10.94 18.60
N ILE A 410 28.40 -10.44 18.98
CA ILE A 410 28.25 -9.12 19.59
C ILE A 410 27.64 -9.36 20.97
N LEU A 411 28.31 -8.84 22.00
CA LEU A 411 27.84 -8.94 23.38
C LEU A 411 27.46 -7.55 23.89
N ILE A 412 26.40 -7.48 24.67
CA ILE A 412 26.02 -6.30 25.46
C ILE A 412 25.94 -6.75 26.93
N ASP A 413 26.77 -6.16 27.80
CA ASP A 413 26.88 -6.54 29.22
C ASP A 413 27.05 -8.06 29.38
N ASP A 414 27.99 -8.67 28.64
CA ASP A 414 28.32 -10.11 28.59
C ASP A 414 27.22 -11.03 28.01
N ILE A 415 26.12 -10.48 27.51
CA ILE A 415 25.00 -11.24 26.93
C ILE A 415 25.05 -11.12 25.40
N GLU A 416 24.87 -12.24 24.70
CA GLU A 416 24.84 -12.22 23.23
C GLU A 416 23.66 -11.39 22.73
N LEU A 417 23.93 -10.50 21.75
CA LEU A 417 22.94 -9.60 21.17
C LEU A 417 21.69 -10.33 20.65
N LYS A 418 21.85 -11.55 20.14
CA LYS A 418 20.76 -12.39 19.62
C LYS A 418 19.78 -12.86 20.69
N ASP A 419 20.23 -12.94 21.93
CA ASP A 419 19.42 -13.43 23.07
C ASP A 419 18.49 -12.35 23.62
N PHE A 420 18.74 -11.06 23.31
CA PHE A 420 17.85 -9.97 23.71
C PHE A 420 16.58 -9.94 22.87
N PRO A 421 15.38 -9.83 23.50
CA PRO A 421 14.16 -9.48 22.79
C PRO A 421 14.33 -8.13 22.07
N LYS A 422 14.03 -8.08 20.77
CA LYS A 422 14.25 -6.88 19.93
C LYS A 422 13.51 -5.64 20.48
N ARG A 423 12.31 -5.83 21.04
CA ARG A 423 11.54 -4.75 21.68
C ARG A 423 12.31 -4.11 22.83
N TYR A 424 12.84 -4.95 23.73
CA TYR A 424 13.64 -4.46 24.85
C TYR A 424 14.92 -3.80 24.37
N LEU A 425 15.69 -4.47 23.51
CA LEU A 425 16.93 -3.96 22.95
C LEU A 425 16.74 -2.57 22.29
N ARG A 426 15.74 -2.45 21.43
CA ARG A 426 15.40 -1.19 20.77
C ARG A 426 14.90 -0.11 21.71
N SER A 427 14.35 -0.48 22.87
CA SER A 427 14.02 0.49 23.93
C SER A 427 15.26 1.11 24.56
N GLN A 428 16.36 0.36 24.63
CA GLN A 428 17.64 0.79 25.22
C GLN A 428 18.56 1.55 24.23
N ILE A 429 18.21 1.57 22.95
CA ILE A 429 19.01 2.22 21.88
C ILE A 429 18.27 3.44 21.37
N GLY A 430 18.95 4.60 21.32
CA GLY A 430 18.48 5.83 20.67
C GLY A 430 19.23 6.05 19.36
N ILE A 431 18.53 6.52 18.34
CA ILE A 431 19.11 6.83 17.03
C ILE A 431 18.73 8.26 16.67
N VAL A 432 19.73 9.06 16.28
CA VAL A 432 19.56 10.38 15.68
C VAL A 432 20.15 10.32 14.27
N GLU A 433 19.27 10.35 13.28
CA GLU A 433 19.66 10.27 11.86
C GLU A 433 20.15 11.63 11.34
N GLN A 434 20.94 11.61 10.25
CA GLN A 434 21.42 12.78 9.54
C GLN A 434 20.26 13.67 9.07
N GLU A 435 19.22 13.08 8.49
CA GLU A 435 17.96 13.74 8.13
C GLU A 435 16.82 13.20 8.99
N PRO A 436 16.51 13.82 10.15
CA PRO A 436 15.51 13.30 11.06
C PRO A 436 14.12 13.29 10.45
N PHE A 437 13.45 12.16 10.53
CA PHE A 437 12.07 12.02 10.09
C PHE A 437 11.11 12.49 11.19
N LEU A 438 10.20 13.41 10.83
CA LEU A 438 9.10 13.84 11.67
C LEU A 438 7.76 13.45 11.03
N PHE A 439 6.86 12.91 11.85
CA PHE A 439 5.51 12.57 11.42
C PHE A 439 4.66 13.82 11.26
N SER A 440 3.68 13.81 10.37
CA SER A 440 2.67 14.86 10.19
C SER A 440 1.70 14.87 11.39
N ARG A 441 2.22 15.27 12.54
CA ARG A 441 1.55 15.36 13.85
C ARG A 441 2.04 16.62 14.57
N SER A 442 1.56 16.88 15.78
CA SER A 442 2.05 17.97 16.59
C SER A 442 3.51 17.78 17.00
N ILE A 443 4.21 18.88 17.34
CA ILE A 443 5.59 18.83 17.86
C ILE A 443 5.62 17.96 19.13
N ARG A 444 4.63 18.12 20.03
CA ARG A 444 4.47 17.29 21.22
C ARG A 444 4.46 15.79 20.87
N GLU A 445 3.60 15.38 19.95
CA GLU A 445 3.47 13.97 19.54
C GLU A 445 4.73 13.43 18.89
N ASN A 446 5.49 14.27 18.18
CA ASN A 446 6.79 13.92 17.65
C ASN A 446 7.83 13.69 18.75
N ILE A 447 7.85 14.51 19.82
CA ILE A 447 8.80 14.35 20.93
C ILE A 447 8.48 13.09 21.74
N ILE A 448 7.21 12.83 22.05
CA ILE A 448 6.81 11.67 22.87
C ILE A 448 6.78 10.35 22.08
N TYR A 449 7.07 10.35 20.79
CA TYR A 449 6.92 9.18 19.92
C TYR A 449 7.71 7.93 20.39
N GLY A 450 8.83 8.14 21.09
CA GLY A 450 9.69 7.06 21.60
C GLY A 450 9.31 6.50 22.98
N VAL A 451 8.26 7.02 23.60
CA VAL A 451 7.83 6.69 24.97
C VAL A 451 6.30 6.55 25.03
N ASP A 452 5.80 5.99 26.16
CA ASP A 452 4.35 5.88 26.36
C ASP A 452 3.69 7.26 26.51
N ASN A 453 2.42 7.38 26.05
CA ASN A 453 1.65 8.65 26.02
C ASN A 453 1.36 9.29 27.41
N LYS A 454 1.82 8.71 28.51
CA LYS A 454 1.59 9.16 29.88
C LYS A 454 2.67 10.12 30.41
N VAL A 455 3.50 10.68 29.54
CA VAL A 455 4.57 11.60 29.92
C VAL A 455 4.00 12.96 30.30
N ASP A 456 4.46 13.51 31.46
CA ASP A 456 4.06 14.83 31.91
C ASP A 456 4.62 15.93 30.99
N GLN A 457 3.86 17.03 30.86
CA GLN A 457 4.26 18.16 30.05
C GLN A 457 5.61 18.75 30.49
N LYS A 458 5.91 18.74 31.79
CA LYS A 458 7.18 19.20 32.36
C LYS A 458 8.39 18.39 31.87
N GLU A 459 8.22 17.08 31.73
CA GLU A 459 9.28 16.19 31.19
C GLU A 459 9.54 16.48 29.71
N ILE A 460 8.49 16.73 28.93
CA ILE A 460 8.58 17.11 27.53
C ILE A 460 9.33 18.43 27.37
N GLU A 461 8.97 19.43 28.19
CA GLU A 461 9.62 20.75 28.21
C GLU A 461 11.08 20.65 28.66
N SER A 462 11.38 19.81 29.64
CA SER A 462 12.75 19.56 30.08
C SER A 462 13.61 18.96 28.97
N ALA A 463 13.07 17.96 28.22
CA ALA A 463 13.74 17.38 27.07
C ALA A 463 13.93 18.39 25.94
N ALA A 464 12.92 19.22 25.68
CA ALA A 464 12.98 20.27 24.66
C ALA A 464 13.99 21.39 25.04
N LYS A 465 14.07 21.76 26.31
CA LYS A 465 15.09 22.71 26.82
C LYS A 465 16.50 22.11 26.70
N ALA A 466 16.64 20.83 27.04
CA ALA A 466 17.93 20.15 26.91
C ALA A 466 18.39 20.03 25.44
N ALA A 467 17.43 19.98 24.50
CA ALA A 467 17.68 19.97 23.06
C ALA A 467 17.72 21.39 22.43
N ALA A 468 17.73 22.47 23.24
CA ALA A 468 17.73 23.87 22.79
C ALA A 468 16.61 24.22 21.79
N ILE A 469 15.41 23.59 21.89
CA ILE A 469 14.28 23.81 20.98
C ILE A 469 13.05 24.41 21.69
N HIS A 470 13.03 24.48 23.03
CA HIS A 470 11.87 24.91 23.79
C HIS A 470 11.42 26.33 23.42
N ASP A 471 12.34 27.29 23.40
CA ASP A 471 12.03 28.70 23.15
C ASP A 471 11.51 28.90 21.72
N VAL A 472 12.08 28.16 20.76
CA VAL A 472 11.60 28.17 19.38
C VAL A 472 10.16 27.60 19.30
N ILE A 473 9.87 26.55 20.07
CA ILE A 473 8.51 25.96 20.10
C ILE A 473 7.51 26.95 20.70
N GLN A 474 7.89 27.69 21.73
CA GLN A 474 7.03 28.71 22.37
C GLN A 474 6.69 29.87 21.44
N ASN A 475 7.56 30.20 20.47
CA ASN A 475 7.34 31.26 19.50
C ASN A 475 6.36 30.83 18.37
N PHE A 476 6.00 29.55 18.25
CA PHE A 476 4.94 29.13 17.32
C PHE A 476 3.55 29.50 17.88
N PRO A 477 2.58 29.85 17.02
CA PRO A 477 1.23 30.24 17.43
C PRO A 477 0.52 29.24 18.35
N GLU A 478 0.75 27.95 18.15
CA GLU A 478 0.14 26.87 18.94
C GLU A 478 1.15 26.16 19.86
N GLY A 479 2.38 26.66 19.97
CA GLY A 479 3.44 26.08 20.81
C GLY A 479 3.65 24.60 20.49
N TYR A 480 3.64 23.75 21.51
CA TYR A 480 3.78 22.30 21.36
C TYR A 480 2.68 21.59 20.57
N LYS A 481 1.52 22.24 20.36
CA LYS A 481 0.41 21.71 19.56
C LYS A 481 0.58 22.02 18.07
N THR A 482 1.55 22.85 17.70
CA THR A 482 1.84 23.19 16.30
C THR A 482 2.01 21.94 15.47
N LEU A 483 1.24 21.82 14.38
CA LEU A 483 1.32 20.70 13.46
C LEU A 483 2.57 20.80 12.59
N VAL A 484 3.33 19.73 12.57
CA VAL A 484 4.46 19.56 11.67
C VAL A 484 3.94 19.01 10.35
N GLY A 485 4.17 19.70 9.24
CA GLY A 485 3.77 19.25 7.91
C GLY A 485 4.45 17.94 7.50
N GLU A 486 4.11 17.44 6.32
CA GLU A 486 4.68 16.19 5.81
C GLU A 486 6.21 16.24 5.83
N LYS A 487 6.85 15.23 6.44
CA LYS A 487 8.30 15.16 6.68
C LYS A 487 8.90 16.40 7.36
N GLY A 488 8.09 17.13 8.13
CA GLY A 488 8.57 18.31 8.86
C GLY A 488 8.79 19.57 8.01
N VAL A 489 8.13 19.68 6.86
CA VAL A 489 8.31 20.83 5.92
C VAL A 489 8.18 22.20 6.57
N THR A 490 7.42 22.33 7.65
CA THR A 490 7.22 23.60 8.38
C THR A 490 8.38 23.99 9.31
N LEU A 491 9.34 23.10 9.54
CA LEU A 491 10.50 23.31 10.40
C LEU A 491 11.78 23.39 9.57
N SER A 492 12.74 24.23 10.00
CA SER A 492 14.09 24.23 9.42
C SER A 492 14.83 22.94 9.72
N GLY A 493 15.90 22.61 8.98
CA GLY A 493 16.72 21.43 9.19
C GLY A 493 17.19 21.31 10.65
N GLY A 494 17.74 22.39 11.22
CA GLY A 494 18.19 22.41 12.61
C GLY A 494 17.07 22.28 13.64
N GLN A 495 15.87 22.83 13.34
CA GLN A 495 14.69 22.63 14.20
C GLN A 495 14.23 21.17 14.21
N LYS A 496 14.17 20.51 13.04
CA LYS A 496 13.85 19.07 12.93
C LYS A 496 14.81 18.26 13.77
N GLN A 497 16.10 18.55 13.67
CA GLN A 497 17.14 17.82 14.36
C GLN A 497 17.01 17.97 15.87
N ARG A 498 16.80 19.19 16.37
CA ARG A 498 16.59 19.43 17.81
C ARG A 498 15.32 18.75 18.34
N VAL A 499 14.25 18.66 17.55
CA VAL A 499 13.05 17.88 17.90
C VAL A 499 13.40 16.37 17.99
N ALA A 500 14.21 15.83 17.08
CA ALA A 500 14.65 14.44 17.15
C ALA A 500 15.59 14.17 18.35
N ILE A 501 16.46 15.13 18.68
CA ILE A 501 17.28 15.08 19.90
C ILE A 501 16.38 15.07 21.15
N ALA A 502 15.37 15.95 21.23
CA ALA A 502 14.41 15.99 22.34
C ALA A 502 13.64 14.67 22.47
N ARG A 503 13.22 14.05 21.37
CA ARG A 503 12.61 12.70 21.31
C ARG A 503 13.53 11.65 21.94
N THR A 504 14.81 11.70 21.59
CA THR A 504 15.80 10.72 22.06
C THR A 504 16.18 10.96 23.52
N LEU A 505 16.29 12.23 23.97
CA LEU A 505 16.49 12.59 25.38
C LEU A 505 15.36 12.08 26.26
N LEU A 506 14.11 12.28 25.83
CA LEU A 506 12.93 11.82 26.56
C LEU A 506 12.88 10.30 26.68
N LYS A 507 13.30 9.56 25.65
CA LYS A 507 13.43 8.09 25.67
C LYS A 507 14.48 7.60 26.65
N ASN A 508 15.53 8.40 26.92
CA ASN A 508 16.63 8.12 27.84
C ASN A 508 17.33 6.76 27.63
N PRO A 509 17.82 6.47 26.41
CA PRO A 509 18.48 5.20 26.08
C PRO A 509 19.85 5.08 26.75
N LYS A 510 20.40 3.87 26.86
CA LYS A 510 21.76 3.59 27.34
C LYS A 510 22.80 3.57 26.23
N ILE A 511 22.38 3.19 25.03
CA ILE A 511 23.21 3.18 23.82
C ILE A 511 22.67 4.23 22.86
N LEU A 512 23.57 5.00 22.26
CA LEU A 512 23.21 6.08 21.34
C LEU A 512 23.94 5.88 20.01
N ILE A 513 23.23 6.09 18.92
CA ILE A 513 23.77 6.10 17.56
C ILE A 513 23.47 7.48 16.95
N LEU A 514 24.54 8.19 16.57
CA LEU A 514 24.47 9.51 15.94
C LEU A 514 25.04 9.40 14.52
N ASP A 515 24.23 9.71 13.52
CA ASP A 515 24.67 9.73 12.12
C ASP A 515 24.79 11.21 11.68
N ASP A 516 26.02 11.69 11.47
CA ASP A 516 26.51 13.02 11.06
C ASP A 516 25.47 14.17 11.13
N SER A 517 25.09 14.48 12.35
CA SER A 517 23.93 15.29 12.62
C SER A 517 24.12 16.83 12.46
N THR A 518 25.21 17.33 11.85
CA THR A 518 25.51 18.78 11.79
C THR A 518 25.79 19.35 10.40
N SER A 519 25.68 18.56 9.33
CA SER A 519 26.22 18.93 8.01
C SER A 519 25.42 19.97 7.19
N SER A 520 24.25 20.42 7.64
CA SER A 520 23.33 21.23 6.81
C SER A 520 22.71 22.45 7.50
N VAL A 521 23.38 23.02 8.52
CA VAL A 521 22.79 24.06 9.39
C VAL A 521 23.70 25.28 9.47
N ASP A 522 23.13 26.48 9.72
CA ASP A 522 23.87 27.70 9.97
C ASP A 522 24.71 27.61 11.25
N THR A 523 25.78 28.42 11.34
CA THR A 523 26.83 28.31 12.38
C THR A 523 26.28 28.47 13.80
N GLU A 524 25.29 29.37 14.02
CA GLU A 524 24.68 29.59 15.34
C GLU A 524 23.86 28.36 15.76
N THR A 525 23.02 27.85 14.88
CA THR A 525 22.23 26.63 15.12
C THR A 525 23.12 25.38 15.27
N GLU A 526 24.26 25.31 14.58
CA GLU A 526 25.24 24.21 14.75
C GLU A 526 25.79 24.17 16.18
N ALA A 527 26.13 25.33 16.78
CA ALA A 527 26.63 25.41 18.14
C ALA A 527 25.58 24.92 19.17
N GLU A 528 24.29 25.30 18.97
CA GLU A 528 23.19 24.84 19.81
C GLU A 528 22.99 23.32 19.70
N ILE A 529 23.00 22.79 18.48
CA ILE A 529 22.88 21.34 18.22
C ILE A 529 24.05 20.57 18.87
N ARG A 530 25.28 21.08 18.73
CA ARG A 530 26.47 20.46 19.33
C ARG A 530 26.36 20.41 20.85
N THR A 531 25.86 21.49 21.48
CA THR A 531 25.62 21.55 22.93
C THR A 531 24.55 20.54 23.35
N ALA A 532 23.46 20.43 22.60
CA ALA A 532 22.38 19.48 22.85
C ALA A 532 22.86 18.02 22.67
N LEU A 533 23.69 17.74 21.65
CA LEU A 533 24.28 16.42 21.43
C LEU A 533 25.26 16.05 22.57
N LYS A 534 26.10 16.99 23.02
CA LYS A 534 27.00 16.75 24.15
C LYS A 534 26.22 16.34 25.40
N LYS A 535 25.13 17.03 25.71
CA LYS A 535 24.25 16.68 26.81
C LYS A 535 23.53 15.35 26.60
N LEU A 536 23.16 15.01 25.35
CA LEU A 536 22.57 13.72 25.01
C LEU A 536 23.57 12.58 25.19
N MET A 537 24.86 12.77 24.93
CA MET A 537 25.90 11.74 25.07
C MET A 537 26.29 11.43 26.52
N GLU A 538 26.01 12.32 27.48
CA GLU A 538 26.40 12.13 28.89
C GLU A 538 25.89 10.80 29.46
N ASN A 539 26.78 9.99 30.03
CA ASN A 539 26.50 8.66 30.64
C ASN A 539 25.83 7.66 29.68
N ARG A 540 26.11 7.75 28.38
CA ARG A 540 25.62 6.83 27.35
C ARG A 540 26.75 6.35 26.46
N THR A 541 26.79 5.05 26.19
CA THR A 541 27.72 4.50 25.18
C THR A 541 27.26 4.96 23.80
N THR A 542 28.08 5.78 23.15
CA THR A 542 27.68 6.53 21.97
C THR A 542 28.51 6.13 20.76
N PHE A 543 27.86 5.78 19.66
CA PHE A 543 28.48 5.58 18.34
C PHE A 543 28.20 6.80 17.48
N ILE A 544 29.25 7.40 16.92
CA ILE A 544 29.17 8.57 16.03
C ILE A 544 29.67 8.14 14.65
N ILE A 545 28.81 8.17 13.64
CA ILE A 545 29.22 8.11 12.24
C ILE A 545 29.62 9.52 11.83
N ALA A 546 30.91 9.75 11.61
CA ALA A 546 31.41 11.08 11.33
C ALA A 546 31.89 11.24 9.90
N HIS A 547 31.51 12.35 9.29
CA HIS A 547 32.04 12.86 8.03
C HIS A 547 33.02 14.04 8.24
N ARG A 548 32.98 14.67 9.44
CA ARG A 548 33.86 15.77 9.83
C ARG A 548 34.76 15.36 10.98
N ILE A 549 36.06 15.60 10.84
CA ILE A 549 37.06 15.24 11.84
C ILE A 549 36.84 15.98 13.18
N GLN A 550 36.37 17.22 13.14
CA GLN A 550 36.11 18.02 14.34
C GLN A 550 35.04 17.42 15.26
N SER A 551 34.09 16.65 14.71
CA SER A 551 33.04 16.00 15.50
C SER A 551 33.58 14.85 16.36
N ILE A 552 34.77 14.36 16.07
CA ILE A 552 35.35 13.15 16.68
C ILE A 552 36.66 13.36 17.43
N LEU A 553 37.19 14.59 17.44
CA LEU A 553 38.47 14.88 18.15
C LEU A 553 38.44 14.48 19.64
N ASN A 554 37.25 14.58 20.27
CA ASN A 554 37.05 14.26 21.69
C ASN A 554 36.45 12.84 21.89
N ALA A 555 36.47 11.97 20.87
CA ALA A 555 36.02 10.59 21.03
C ALA A 555 37.02 9.78 21.84
N ASP A 556 36.52 8.90 22.73
CA ASP A 556 37.37 8.03 23.53
C ASP A 556 38.07 6.97 22.65
N GLN A 557 37.40 6.56 21.58
CA GLN A 557 37.92 5.64 20.58
C GLN A 557 37.46 6.07 19.18
N ILE A 558 38.38 5.97 18.22
CA ILE A 558 38.11 6.20 16.81
C ILE A 558 38.45 4.91 16.06
N LEU A 559 37.46 4.37 15.35
CA LEU A 559 37.62 3.22 14.48
C LEU A 559 37.65 3.70 13.03
N VAL A 560 38.78 3.53 12.35
CA VAL A 560 38.89 3.87 10.93
C VAL A 560 38.54 2.63 10.11
N LEU A 561 37.45 2.71 9.36
CA LEU A 561 36.97 1.62 8.50
C LEU A 561 37.42 1.84 7.06
N ASP A 562 38.00 0.81 6.47
CA ASP A 562 38.24 0.72 5.02
C ASP A 562 37.83 -0.65 4.51
N LYS A 563 37.03 -0.68 3.44
CA LYS A 563 36.54 -1.91 2.78
C LYS A 563 36.04 -2.98 3.76
N GLY A 564 35.28 -2.55 4.77
CA GLY A 564 34.67 -3.46 5.73
C GLY A 564 35.53 -3.93 6.87
N LYS A 565 36.75 -3.42 7.01
CA LYS A 565 37.70 -3.76 8.09
C LYS A 565 38.07 -2.55 8.91
N VAL A 566 38.36 -2.74 10.20
CA VAL A 566 38.97 -1.71 11.04
C VAL A 566 40.47 -1.72 10.77
N VAL A 567 40.97 -0.69 10.08
CA VAL A 567 42.38 -0.58 9.67
C VAL A 567 43.23 0.23 10.66
N GLN A 568 42.60 1.15 11.41
CA GLN A 568 43.26 1.90 12.49
C GLN A 568 42.28 2.03 13.67
N HIS A 569 42.80 1.98 14.89
CA HIS A 569 42.03 2.08 16.13
C HIS A 569 42.86 2.81 17.20
N GLY A 570 42.29 3.79 17.84
CA GLY A 570 42.92 4.57 18.90
C GLY A 570 42.12 5.87 19.22
N ASN A 571 42.67 6.72 20.08
CA ASN A 571 42.19 8.07 20.25
C ASN A 571 42.85 9.05 19.26
N HIS A 572 42.50 10.32 19.26
CA HIS A 572 43.03 11.34 18.38
C HIS A 572 44.58 11.37 18.42
N ASP A 573 45.17 11.46 19.62
CA ASP A 573 46.61 11.60 19.80
C ASP A 573 47.37 10.36 19.28
N GLN A 574 46.89 9.16 19.63
CA GLN A 574 47.48 7.90 19.17
C GLN A 574 47.45 7.75 17.64
N LEU A 575 46.34 8.17 17.01
CA LEU A 575 46.18 8.06 15.56
C LEU A 575 46.96 9.16 14.80
N MET A 576 47.23 10.29 15.42
CA MET A 576 48.10 11.33 14.85
C MET A 576 49.59 10.94 14.85
N GLU A 577 50.02 10.05 15.76
CA GLU A 577 51.36 9.48 15.77
C GLU A 577 51.57 8.39 14.71
N GLN A 578 50.51 7.83 14.17
CA GLN A 578 50.53 6.78 13.14
C GLN A 578 50.30 7.38 11.75
N ASP A 579 51.10 6.98 10.78
CA ASP A 579 50.82 7.30 9.39
C ASP A 579 49.63 6.43 8.89
N GLY A 580 48.67 7.04 8.21
CA GLY A 580 47.53 6.32 7.67
C GLY A 580 46.32 7.22 7.41
N ILE A 581 45.17 6.57 7.10
CA ILE A 581 43.95 7.22 6.62
C ILE A 581 43.45 8.31 7.58
N TYR A 582 43.57 8.12 8.90
CA TYR A 582 43.14 9.11 9.88
C TYR A 582 43.90 10.44 9.73
N LYS A 583 45.21 10.35 9.71
CA LYS A 583 46.11 11.51 9.61
C LYS A 583 45.96 12.24 8.29
N ASP A 584 45.78 11.49 7.20
CA ASP A 584 45.53 12.06 5.87
C ASP A 584 44.21 12.86 5.84
N ILE A 585 43.10 12.28 6.36
CA ILE A 585 41.82 12.98 6.44
C ILE A 585 41.90 14.21 7.32
N TYR A 586 42.61 14.12 8.47
CA TYR A 586 42.80 15.25 9.38
C TYR A 586 43.50 16.42 8.67
N TYR A 587 44.61 16.20 8.01
CA TYR A 587 45.34 17.26 7.32
C TYR A 587 44.54 17.85 6.16
N ILE A 588 43.87 17.03 5.39
CA ILE A 588 43.03 17.51 4.28
C ILE A 588 41.90 18.42 4.80
N GLN A 589 41.18 17.99 5.82
CA GLN A 589 40.04 18.78 6.35
C GLN A 589 40.50 20.05 7.07
N THR A 590 41.53 19.98 7.88
CA THR A 590 42.10 21.14 8.58
C THR A 590 42.65 22.19 7.60
N ARG A 591 43.29 21.75 6.52
CA ARG A 591 43.78 22.65 5.47
C ARG A 591 42.65 23.38 4.76
N ILE A 592 41.59 22.67 4.40
CA ILE A 592 40.40 23.26 3.76
C ILE A 592 39.76 24.31 4.70
N GLU A 593 39.63 24.02 5.99
CA GLU A 593 39.09 24.98 6.97
C GLU A 593 39.94 26.23 7.09
N GLN A 594 41.26 26.09 7.18
CA GLN A 594 42.19 27.25 7.26
C GLN A 594 42.17 28.09 5.97
N GLU A 595 41.99 27.49 4.80
CA GLU A 595 41.87 28.21 3.54
C GLU A 595 40.53 28.98 3.48
N LEU A 596 39.41 28.35 3.93
CA LEU A 596 38.10 29.01 4.02
C LEU A 596 38.08 30.17 5.03
N GLU A 597 38.68 29.99 6.21
CA GLU A 597 38.80 31.10 7.20
C GLU A 597 39.59 32.29 6.66
N LYS A 598 40.67 32.04 5.91
CA LYS A 598 41.43 33.10 5.24
C LYS A 598 40.60 33.83 4.18
N GLU A 599 39.84 33.14 3.37
CA GLU A 599 38.95 33.75 2.37
C GLU A 599 37.86 34.61 3.02
N ILE A 600 37.23 34.12 4.09
CA ILE A 600 36.19 34.88 4.83
C ILE A 600 36.78 36.11 5.55
N SER A 601 38.02 36.04 6.04
CA SER A 601 38.68 37.16 6.70
C SER A 601 39.18 38.24 5.72
N HIS A 602 39.17 37.99 4.42
CA HIS A 602 39.52 38.93 3.36
C HIS A 602 38.32 39.60 2.69
N VAL A 603 37.07 39.27 3.08
CA VAL A 603 35.81 39.91 2.66
C VAL A 603 35.30 40.81 3.78
#